data_3eac8ec7ccd7775a4f827067d08d178f
#
_entry.id   3eac8ec7ccd7775a4f827067d08d178f
#
_cell.length_a   1.000
_cell.length_b   1.000
_cell.length_c   1.000
_cell.angle_alpha   90.00
_cell.angle_beta   90.00
_cell.angle_gamma   90.00
#
_symmetry.space_group_name_H-M   'P 1'
#
loop_
_entity.id
_entity.type
_entity.pdbx_description
1 polymer ?
#
loop_
_entity_poly.entity_id
_entity_poly.type
_entity_poly.pdbx_seq_one_letter_code
_entity_poly.pdbx_strand_id
1 'polypeptide(L)' 'MILLTHLDGKEFVLNADQILLLEATPDTLITTVSGAHMMVRESVQAVVARIVNYRRQILQGPRR' A
#
# COMPACT_ATOMS: atom_id res chain seq x y z
N MET A 1 1.87 8.20 1.91
CA MET A 1 0.58 7.59 2.32
C MET A 1 -0.18 7.13 1.11
N ILE A 2 -0.72 5.94 1.18
CA ILE A 2 -1.52 5.39 0.08
C ILE A 2 -2.87 4.94 0.64
N LEU A 3 -3.91 5.07 -0.17
CA LEU A 3 -5.27 4.68 0.21
C LEU A 3 -5.52 3.25 -0.24
N LEU A 4 -5.95 2.42 0.67
CA LEU A 4 -6.24 1.01 0.41
C LEU A 4 -7.60 0.66 1.00
N THR A 5 -8.09 -0.54 0.65
CA THR A 5 -9.40 -1.00 1.08
C THR A 5 -9.29 -2.35 1.78
N HIS A 6 -9.76 -2.42 3.02
CA HIS A 6 -9.83 -3.68 3.74
C HIS A 6 -10.80 -4.63 3.02
N LEU A 7 -10.72 -5.91 3.30
CA LEU A 7 -11.61 -6.89 2.68
C LEU A 7 -13.08 -6.61 2.95
N ASP A 8 -13.40 -5.98 4.07
CA ASP A 8 -14.78 -5.64 4.40
C ASP A 8 -15.29 -4.39 3.70
N GLY A 9 -14.46 -3.76 2.89
CA GLY A 9 -14.84 -2.58 2.12
C GLY A 9 -14.49 -1.26 2.76
N LYS A 10 -13.97 -1.25 3.98
CA LYS A 10 -13.60 0.01 4.63
C LYS A 10 -12.26 0.49 4.11
N GLU A 11 -12.18 1.77 3.82
CA GLU A 11 -10.95 2.37 3.33
C GLU A 11 -10.05 2.78 4.49
N PHE A 12 -8.77 2.76 4.25
CA PHE A 12 -7.79 3.22 5.23
C PHE A 12 -6.56 3.74 4.50
N VAL A 13 -5.76 4.50 5.22
CA VAL A 13 -4.54 5.10 4.68
C VAL A 13 -3.36 4.41 5.35
N LEU A 14 -2.40 3.99 4.54
CA LEU A 14 -1.22 3.31 5.04
C LEU A 14 0.03 4.07 4.60
N ASN A 15 1.00 4.18 5.50
CA ASN A 15 2.29 4.74 5.16
C ASN A 15 3.05 3.71 4.34
N ALA A 16 3.30 4.03 3.07
CA ALA A 16 3.96 3.11 2.15
C ALA A 16 5.33 2.67 2.67
N ASP A 17 6.01 3.51 3.43
CA ASP A 17 7.33 3.17 3.94
C ASP A 17 7.29 2.12 5.04
N GLN A 18 6.11 1.80 5.55
CA GLN A 18 5.95 0.75 6.55
C GLN A 18 5.74 -0.62 5.93
N ILE A 19 5.62 -0.71 4.61
CA ILE A 19 5.39 -1.98 3.94
C ILE A 19 6.72 -2.70 3.78
N LEU A 20 6.78 -3.92 4.30
CA LEU A 20 7.95 -4.74 4.16
C LEU A 20 7.78 -5.75 3.02
N LEU A 21 6.61 -6.32 2.89
CA LEU A 21 6.38 -7.44 1.98
C LEU A 21 4.93 -7.45 1.50
N LEU A 22 4.75 -7.77 0.22
CA LEU A 22 3.42 -7.96 -0.37
C LEU A 22 3.36 -9.37 -0.92
N GLU A 23 2.25 -10.06 -0.63
CA GLU A 23 2.03 -11.41 -1.15
C GLU A 23 0.60 -11.54 -1.64
N ALA A 24 0.39 -12.39 -2.64
CA ALA A 24 -0.94 -12.64 -3.20
C ALA A 24 -1.34 -14.09 -2.90
N THR A 25 -1.98 -14.35 -1.75
CA THR A 25 -2.28 -15.71 -1.33
C THR A 25 -3.58 -15.80 -0.53
N PRO A 26 -4.70 -15.98 -1.17
CA PRO A 26 -5.08 -15.60 -2.54
C PRO A 26 -5.32 -14.10 -2.63
N ASP A 27 -5.64 -13.44 -1.50
CA ASP A 27 -5.83 -12.01 -1.46
C ASP A 27 -4.49 -11.34 -1.21
N THR A 28 -4.44 -10.05 -1.42
CA THR A 28 -3.21 -9.31 -1.18
C THR A 28 -2.96 -9.19 0.32
N LEU A 29 -1.85 -9.75 0.76
CA LEU A 29 -1.43 -9.67 2.15
C LEU A 29 -0.26 -8.69 2.25
N ILE A 30 -0.40 -7.73 3.14
CA ILE A 30 0.65 -6.74 3.40
C ILE A 30 1.26 -7.06 4.76
N THR A 31 2.57 -7.18 4.80
CA THR A 31 3.32 -7.32 6.05
C THR A 31 4.09 -6.03 6.27
N THR A 32 3.93 -5.44 7.43
CA THR A 32 4.61 -4.18 7.75
C THR A 32 5.92 -4.46 8.47
N VAL A 33 6.75 -3.42 8.55
CA VAL A 33 8.06 -3.53 9.20
C VAL A 33 7.93 -3.84 10.69
N SER A 34 6.80 -3.56 11.29
CA SER A 34 6.56 -3.88 12.70
C SER A 34 6.08 -5.32 12.89
N GLY A 35 5.87 -6.06 11.80
CA GLY A 35 5.40 -7.43 11.85
C GLY A 35 3.89 -7.58 11.77
N ALA A 36 3.16 -6.49 11.60
CA ALA A 36 1.71 -6.56 11.45
C ALA A 36 1.35 -7.08 10.06
N HIS A 37 0.24 -7.79 9.98
CA HIS A 37 -0.27 -8.30 8.71
C HIS A 37 -1.65 -7.73 8.47
N MET A 38 -1.95 -7.41 7.22
CA MET A 38 -3.29 -6.95 6.84
C MET A 38 -3.60 -7.36 5.43
N MET A 39 -4.87 -7.63 5.16
CA MET A 39 -5.32 -7.99 3.82
C MET A 39 -6.11 -6.85 3.21
N VAL A 40 -5.93 -6.65 1.92
CA VAL A 40 -6.61 -5.60 1.19
C VAL A 40 -7.23 -6.15 -0.08
N ARG A 41 -8.22 -5.41 -0.62
CA ARG A 41 -8.90 -5.82 -1.84
C ARG A 41 -8.08 -5.53 -3.09
N GLU A 42 -7.22 -4.54 -3.06
CA GLU A 42 -6.40 -4.18 -4.22
C GLU A 42 -5.44 -5.32 -4.55
N SER A 43 -5.20 -5.53 -5.84
CA SER A 43 -4.20 -6.52 -6.24
C SER A 43 -2.80 -6.04 -5.86
N VAL A 44 -1.85 -6.97 -5.84
CA VAL A 44 -0.46 -6.60 -5.58
C VAL A 44 -0.01 -5.56 -6.59
N GLN A 45 -0.37 -5.73 -7.86
CA GLN A 45 0.01 -4.77 -8.90
C GLN A 45 -0.59 -3.38 -8.63
N ALA A 46 -1.83 -3.34 -8.16
CA ALA A 46 -2.47 -2.06 -7.85
C ALA A 46 -1.79 -1.38 -6.67
N VAL A 47 -1.42 -2.15 -5.64
CA VAL A 47 -0.71 -1.60 -4.48
C VAL A 47 0.65 -1.05 -4.91
N VAL A 48 1.38 -1.81 -5.71
CA VAL A 48 2.69 -1.37 -6.22
C VAL A 48 2.53 -0.09 -7.02
N ALA A 49 1.51 0.00 -7.88
CA ALA A 49 1.28 1.21 -8.66
C ALA A 49 1.04 2.43 -7.76
N ARG A 50 0.29 2.26 -6.67
CA ARG A 50 0.04 3.35 -5.73
C ARG A 50 1.30 3.79 -5.02
N ILE A 51 2.15 2.83 -4.65
CA ILE A 51 3.43 3.14 -4.02
C ILE A 51 4.33 3.92 -4.98
N VAL A 52 4.40 3.49 -6.23
CA VAL A 52 5.22 4.17 -7.23
C VAL A 52 4.73 5.58 -7.46
N ASN A 53 3.40 5.76 -7.61
CA ASN A 53 2.84 7.09 -7.80
C ASN A 53 3.11 7.99 -6.61
N TYR A 54 2.99 7.47 -5.40
CA TYR A 54 3.27 8.22 -4.19
C TYR A 54 4.73 8.69 -4.18
N ARG A 55 5.66 7.81 -4.51
CA ARG A 55 7.07 8.18 -4.53
C ARG A 55 7.39 9.19 -5.61
N ARG A 56 6.73 9.08 -6.76
CA ARG A 56 6.90 10.08 -7.82
C ARG A 56 6.43 11.45 -7.36
N GLN A 57 5.30 11.50 -6.69
CA GLN A 57 4.79 12.77 -6.19
C GLN A 57 5.75 13.41 -5.20
N ILE A 58 6.35 12.60 -4.33
CA ILE A 58 7.31 13.11 -3.38
C ILE A 58 8.54 13.65 -4.10
N LEU A 59 9.08 12.90 -5.06
CA LEU A 59 10.28 13.30 -5.76
C LEU A 59 10.06 14.53 -6.62
N GLN A 60 8.93 14.60 -7.30
CA GLN A 60 8.64 15.73 -8.14
C GLN A 60 8.10 16.86 -7.33
N GLY A 61 7.47 16.44 -6.25
CA GLY A 61 7.03 17.34 -5.27
C GLY A 61 6.53 18.64 -5.72
N PRO A 62 6.33 19.40 -4.82
CA PRO A 62 5.89 20.70 -5.06
C PRO A 62 7.07 21.50 -5.42
N ARG A 63 7.95 21.16 -5.87
CA ARG A 63 8.96 21.86 -6.29
C ARG A 63 8.59 23.16 -6.61
N ARG A 64 8.16 23.74 -6.00
CA ARG A 64 7.73 24.94 -6.31
C ARG A 64 7.70 25.77 -5.33
#